data_30654f9c3d894de5a7b67dd80cee63cd
#
_entry.id   30654f9c3d894de5a7b67dd80cee63cd
#
_cell.length_a   1.000
_cell.length_b   1.000
_cell.length_c   1.000
_cell.angle_alpha   90.00
_cell.angle_beta   90.00
_cell.angle_gamma   90.00
#
_symmetry.space_group_name_H-M   'P 1'
#
loop_
_entity.id
_entity.type
_entity.pdbx_description
1 polymer ?
#
loop_
_entity_poly.entity_id
_entity_poly.type
_entity_poly.pdbx_seq_one_letter_code
_entity_poly.pdbx_strand_id
1 'polypeptide(L)'
;FKQSIILGLSLVIFILMCTKKFGGLFDKTVRGPLFRASFLFLSLGLFIVVALGPSSVFPTVNGGKGWIRLGSLSLQIPELLKVPFVVSIAGIFARGKDTKEKISYKKNFWTAFVYTGAFAAFITLALKDMGTAIHYVMIAGFMLFLSDIPNKVIFPAFFGLLASIPVLLYIFLNTLSGYKLDRVKAFLDGILHGNYTREDAYQIYQSLIAFGTGGILGKGLGNGVQKYNYIPEVETDFAIANFAEEIGFVGMVIILFSFFSLFFLIMGVANNSKTYFSKYLVGGIGGYLITQVIINIGVAIGLIPVFGIPLPFISSGGSSLLAISIAMGLVIHVNNTQTLK
;
A
#
# COMPACT_ATOMS: atom_id res chain seq x y z
N PHE A 1 13.11 6.10 20.50
CA PHE A 1 13.17 4.75 21.11
C PHE A 1 12.24 3.75 20.42
N LYS A 2 10.91 4.05 20.24
CA LYS A 2 9.96 3.14 19.57
C LYS A 2 10.34 2.87 18.11
N GLN A 3 10.67 3.91 17.35
CA GLN A 3 11.08 3.78 15.95
C GLN A 3 12.39 2.98 15.81
N SER A 4 13.34 3.15 16.72
CA SER A 4 14.60 2.38 16.70
C SER A 4 14.37 0.87 16.92
N ILE A 5 13.41 0.49 17.79
CA ILE A 5 13.05 -0.90 18.02
C ILE A 5 12.40 -1.49 16.74
N ILE A 6 11.46 -0.76 16.13
CA ILE A 6 10.80 -1.21 14.91
C ILE A 6 11.81 -1.33 13.75
N LEU A 7 12.72 -0.37 13.62
CA LEU A 7 13.79 -0.42 12.62
C LEU A 7 14.69 -1.64 12.83
N GLY A 8 15.13 -1.89 14.06
CA GLY A 8 15.92 -3.07 14.40
C GLY A 8 15.19 -4.38 14.08
N LEU A 9 13.91 -4.49 14.47
CA LEU A 9 13.07 -5.64 14.17
C LEU A 9 12.88 -5.83 12.66
N SER A 10 12.65 -4.74 11.93
CA SER A 10 12.49 -4.75 10.47
C SER A 10 13.75 -5.24 9.77
N LEU A 11 14.92 -4.80 10.24
CA LEU A 11 16.21 -5.23 9.71
C LEU A 11 16.46 -6.74 9.98
N VAL A 12 16.17 -7.21 11.18
CA VAL A 12 16.28 -8.64 11.52
C VAL A 12 15.36 -9.48 10.64
N ILE A 13 14.10 -9.08 10.48
CA ILE A 13 13.13 -9.78 9.62
C ILE A 13 13.62 -9.78 8.17
N PHE A 14 14.08 -8.64 7.66
CA PHE A 14 14.64 -8.53 6.32
C PHE A 14 15.79 -9.52 6.10
N ILE A 15 16.77 -9.55 7.01
CA ILE A 15 17.92 -10.47 6.93
C ILE A 15 17.45 -11.93 6.96
N LEU A 16 16.52 -12.27 7.86
CA LEU A 16 15.97 -13.62 7.95
C LEU A 16 15.29 -14.06 6.64
N MET A 17 14.49 -13.16 6.05
CA MET A 17 13.80 -13.45 4.78
C MET A 17 14.77 -13.63 3.60
N CYS A 18 15.93 -12.96 3.62
CA CYS A 18 16.97 -13.12 2.61
C CYS A 18 17.66 -14.51 2.69
N THR A 19 17.54 -15.26 3.81
CA THR A 19 18.19 -16.54 3.96
C THR A 19 17.52 -17.65 3.13
N LYS A 20 18.33 -18.54 2.52
CA LYS A 20 17.82 -19.67 1.73
C LYS A 20 16.91 -20.60 2.54
N LYS A 21 17.19 -20.75 3.83
CA LYS A 21 16.47 -21.68 4.72
C LYS A 21 15.04 -21.23 4.98
N PHE A 22 14.86 -19.95 5.30
CA PHE A 22 13.55 -19.38 5.61
C PHE A 22 12.72 -19.15 4.35
N GLY A 23 13.32 -18.57 3.31
CA GLY A 23 12.66 -18.35 2.03
C GLY A 23 12.24 -19.66 1.33
N GLY A 24 13.04 -20.73 1.44
CA GLY A 24 12.68 -22.05 0.90
C GLY A 24 11.50 -22.71 1.65
N LEU A 25 11.38 -22.52 2.96
CA LEU A 25 10.22 -22.95 3.73
C LEU A 25 8.97 -22.15 3.31
N PHE A 26 9.10 -20.85 3.19
CA PHE A 26 8.05 -19.96 2.72
C PHE A 26 7.53 -20.38 1.33
N ASP A 27 8.43 -20.60 0.36
CA ASP A 27 8.08 -20.96 -1.01
C ASP A 27 7.27 -22.29 -1.08
N LYS A 28 7.62 -23.31 -0.30
CA LYS A 28 6.88 -24.58 -0.24
C LYS A 28 5.48 -24.40 0.36
N THR A 29 5.35 -23.56 1.38
CA THR A 29 4.09 -23.42 2.14
C THR A 29 3.07 -22.58 1.38
N VAL A 30 3.49 -21.50 0.72
CA VAL A 30 2.56 -20.48 0.19
C VAL A 30 2.04 -20.73 -1.22
N ARG A 31 2.64 -21.65 -1.98
CA ARG A 31 2.20 -21.97 -3.36
C ARG A 31 0.86 -22.71 -3.42
N GLY A 32 0.45 -23.36 -2.34
CA GLY A 32 -0.74 -24.23 -2.31
C GLY A 32 -2.08 -23.49 -2.29
N PRO A 33 -3.16 -24.10 -2.80
CA PRO A 33 -4.51 -23.54 -2.70
C PRO A 33 -4.99 -23.44 -1.25
N LEU A 34 -4.55 -24.36 -0.38
CA LEU A 34 -4.90 -24.37 1.03
C LEU A 34 -4.37 -23.13 1.75
N PHE A 35 -3.13 -22.70 1.47
CA PHE A 35 -2.60 -21.46 2.05
C PHE A 35 -3.46 -20.26 1.70
N ARG A 36 -3.85 -20.10 0.43
CA ARG A 36 -4.67 -18.95 0.00
C ARG A 36 -6.04 -18.93 0.66
N ALA A 37 -6.70 -20.10 0.76
CA ALA A 37 -7.97 -20.21 1.43
C ALA A 37 -7.84 -19.92 2.94
N SER A 38 -6.88 -20.57 3.61
CA SER A 38 -6.63 -20.36 5.03
C SER A 38 -6.25 -18.90 5.32
N PHE A 39 -5.39 -18.30 4.49
CA PHE A 39 -5.02 -16.90 4.64
C PHE A 39 -6.23 -15.95 4.49
N LEU A 40 -7.10 -16.19 3.50
CA LEU A 40 -8.32 -15.41 3.35
C LEU A 40 -9.19 -15.46 4.61
N PHE A 41 -9.53 -16.69 5.07
CA PHE A 41 -10.42 -16.86 6.22
C PHE A 41 -9.79 -16.32 7.52
N LEU A 42 -8.50 -16.57 7.74
CA LEU A 42 -7.79 -16.04 8.91
C LEU A 42 -7.71 -14.52 8.90
N SER A 43 -7.46 -13.91 7.72
CA SER A 43 -7.42 -12.45 7.58
C SER A 43 -8.78 -11.82 7.82
N LEU A 44 -9.85 -12.39 7.24
CA LEU A 44 -11.21 -11.91 7.46
C LEU A 44 -11.63 -12.10 8.93
N GLY A 45 -11.30 -13.23 9.54
CA GLY A 45 -11.51 -13.47 10.97
C GLY A 45 -10.76 -12.46 11.84
N LEU A 46 -9.50 -12.17 11.51
CA LEU A 46 -8.72 -11.17 12.22
C LEU A 46 -9.32 -9.76 12.06
N PHE A 47 -9.82 -9.39 10.88
CA PHE A 47 -10.51 -8.11 10.68
C PHE A 47 -11.77 -8.01 11.54
N ILE A 48 -12.54 -9.10 11.68
CA ILE A 48 -13.72 -9.14 12.55
C ILE A 48 -13.30 -8.95 14.02
N VAL A 49 -12.26 -9.65 14.48
CA VAL A 49 -11.74 -9.51 15.85
C VAL A 49 -11.29 -8.07 16.13
N VAL A 50 -10.58 -7.47 15.20
CA VAL A 50 -10.13 -6.07 15.32
C VAL A 50 -11.30 -5.09 15.31
N ALA A 51 -12.31 -5.33 14.47
CA ALA A 51 -13.49 -4.46 14.35
C ALA A 51 -14.39 -4.49 15.59
N LEU A 52 -14.58 -5.67 16.17
CA LEU A 52 -15.49 -5.90 17.31
C LEU A 52 -14.79 -5.86 18.67
N GLY A 53 -13.45 -5.96 18.68
CA GLY A 53 -12.67 -6.03 19.91
C GLY A 53 -12.66 -4.73 20.73
N PRO A 54 -12.25 -4.81 21.99
CA PRO A 54 -12.25 -3.68 22.91
C PRO A 54 -11.25 -2.59 22.48
N SER A 55 -11.63 -1.33 22.62
CA SER A 55 -10.81 -0.18 22.19
C SER A 55 -9.48 -0.03 22.95
N SER A 56 -9.35 -0.67 24.12
CA SER A 56 -8.08 -0.74 24.85
C SER A 56 -6.99 -1.49 24.09
N VAL A 57 -7.36 -2.54 23.35
CA VAL A 57 -6.46 -3.36 22.55
C VAL A 57 -6.51 -2.96 21.08
N PHE A 58 -7.70 -2.61 20.57
CA PHE A 58 -7.97 -2.25 19.18
C PHE A 58 -8.45 -0.79 19.09
N PRO A 59 -7.56 0.20 19.23
CA PRO A 59 -7.93 1.60 19.22
C PRO A 59 -8.47 2.04 17.85
N THR A 60 -9.39 2.98 17.89
CA THR A 60 -9.81 3.71 16.69
C THR A 60 -8.84 4.86 16.49
N VAL A 61 -8.18 4.92 15.33
CA VAL A 61 -7.23 5.97 14.96
C VAL A 61 -7.74 6.61 13.67
N ASN A 62 -7.90 7.93 13.66
CA ASN A 62 -8.40 8.70 12.51
C ASN A 62 -9.70 8.12 11.91
N GLY A 63 -10.62 7.67 12.78
CA GLY A 63 -11.90 7.08 12.38
C GLY A 63 -11.83 5.63 11.89
N GLY A 64 -10.65 5.02 11.79
CA GLY A 64 -10.42 3.63 11.36
C GLY A 64 -10.08 2.69 12.50
N LYS A 65 -10.61 1.47 12.46
CA LYS A 65 -10.32 0.36 13.38
C LYS A 65 -9.41 -0.67 12.69
N GLY A 66 -8.15 -0.40 12.54
CA GLY A 66 -7.21 -1.34 11.89
C GLY A 66 -5.97 -1.61 12.74
N TRP A 67 -5.95 -1.15 13.99
CA TRP A 67 -4.77 -1.12 14.84
C TRP A 67 -4.87 -2.13 15.98
N ILE A 68 -3.73 -2.76 16.29
CA ILE A 68 -3.52 -3.51 17.54
C ILE A 68 -2.49 -2.75 18.37
N ARG A 69 -2.84 -2.49 19.65
CA ARG A 69 -1.93 -1.88 20.62
C ARG A 69 -1.36 -2.96 21.53
N LEU A 70 -0.05 -3.13 21.50
CA LEU A 70 0.72 -4.05 22.34
C LEU A 70 1.67 -3.23 23.22
N GLY A 71 1.18 -2.80 24.36
CA GLY A 71 1.92 -1.90 25.24
C GLY A 71 2.20 -0.56 24.56
N SER A 72 3.49 -0.25 24.33
CA SER A 72 3.93 0.97 23.66
C SER A 72 3.92 0.86 22.13
N LEU A 73 3.81 -0.34 21.57
CA LEU A 73 3.81 -0.57 20.12
C LEU A 73 2.37 -0.58 19.59
N SER A 74 2.17 0.04 18.43
CA SER A 74 0.93 0.00 17.67
C SER A 74 1.20 -0.56 16.29
N LEU A 75 0.48 -1.60 15.89
CA LEU A 75 0.61 -2.25 14.59
C LEU A 75 -0.70 -2.14 13.83
N GLN A 76 -0.62 -1.70 12.59
CA GLN A 76 -1.76 -1.64 11.67
C GLN A 76 -1.85 -2.97 10.90
N ILE A 77 -2.90 -3.73 11.20
CA ILE A 77 -3.07 -5.08 10.65
C ILE A 77 -3.22 -5.08 9.14
N PRO A 78 -4.04 -4.22 8.52
CA PRO A 78 -4.13 -4.18 7.06
C PRO A 78 -2.80 -3.89 6.36
N GLU A 79 -1.89 -3.13 6.98
CA GLU A 79 -0.55 -2.89 6.41
C GLU A 79 0.27 -4.20 6.34
N LEU A 80 0.28 -4.97 7.42
CA LEU A 80 1.03 -6.23 7.51
C LEU A 80 0.48 -7.30 6.57
N LEU A 81 -0.83 -7.29 6.32
CA LEU A 81 -1.48 -8.28 5.46
C LEU A 81 -1.33 -8.02 3.96
N LYS A 82 -0.74 -6.87 3.54
CA LYS A 82 -0.49 -6.58 2.12
C LYS A 82 0.44 -7.59 1.47
N VAL A 83 1.52 -7.99 2.16
CA VAL A 83 2.48 -8.95 1.60
C VAL A 83 1.86 -10.33 1.40
N PRO A 84 1.20 -10.97 2.39
CA PRO A 84 0.48 -12.21 2.16
C PRO A 84 -0.65 -12.10 1.14
N PHE A 85 -1.28 -10.93 1.00
CA PHE A 85 -2.24 -10.66 -0.07
C PHE A 85 -1.58 -10.74 -1.45
N VAL A 86 -0.45 -10.07 -1.66
CA VAL A 86 0.35 -10.16 -2.91
C VAL A 86 0.73 -11.61 -3.20
N VAL A 87 1.18 -12.35 -2.20
CA VAL A 87 1.48 -13.80 -2.30
C VAL A 87 0.26 -14.58 -2.80
N SER A 88 -0.91 -14.31 -2.24
CA SER A 88 -2.15 -15.00 -2.59
C SER A 88 -2.58 -14.71 -4.03
N ILE A 89 -2.55 -13.44 -4.46
CA ILE A 89 -2.86 -13.04 -5.83
C ILE A 89 -1.84 -13.63 -6.82
N ALA A 90 -0.54 -13.61 -6.48
CA ALA A 90 0.50 -14.25 -7.29
C ALA A 90 0.21 -15.74 -7.49
N GLY A 91 -0.16 -16.43 -6.40
CA GLY A 91 -0.57 -17.83 -6.47
C GLY A 91 -1.84 -18.08 -7.28
N ILE A 92 -2.80 -17.15 -7.32
CA ILE A 92 -4.00 -17.25 -8.18
C ILE A 92 -3.61 -17.14 -9.65
N PHE A 93 -2.80 -16.13 -10.03
CA PHE A 93 -2.42 -15.93 -11.42
C PHE A 93 -1.43 -16.99 -11.94
N ALA A 94 -0.61 -17.58 -11.07
CA ALA A 94 0.30 -18.66 -11.43
C ALA A 94 -0.39 -20.02 -11.61
N ARG A 95 -1.68 -20.16 -11.20
CA ARG A 95 -2.41 -21.43 -11.33
C ARG A 95 -2.55 -21.86 -12.79
N GLY A 96 -2.23 -23.12 -13.04
CA GLY A 96 -2.28 -23.71 -14.38
C GLY A 96 -1.06 -23.39 -15.26
N LYS A 97 -0.13 -22.53 -14.79
CA LYS A 97 1.09 -22.19 -15.53
C LYS A 97 2.31 -22.91 -14.99
N ASP A 98 2.44 -22.94 -13.67
CA ASP A 98 3.51 -23.68 -12.97
C ASP A 98 3.12 -25.16 -12.73
N THR A 99 1.87 -25.53 -13.01
CA THR A 99 1.34 -26.91 -12.90
C THR A 99 0.81 -27.37 -14.24
N LYS A 100 0.73 -28.71 -14.46
CA LYS A 100 0.18 -29.29 -15.69
C LYS A 100 -1.35 -29.17 -15.78
N GLU A 101 -2.01 -28.50 -14.83
CA GLU A 101 -3.45 -28.32 -14.81
C GLU A 101 -3.89 -27.26 -15.82
N LYS A 102 -4.85 -27.58 -16.70
CA LYS A 102 -5.46 -26.60 -17.62
C LYS A 102 -6.51 -25.77 -16.87
N ILE A 103 -6.10 -24.61 -16.35
CA ILE A 103 -7.00 -23.66 -15.67
C ILE A 103 -7.26 -22.47 -16.59
N SER A 104 -8.55 -22.16 -16.80
CA SER A 104 -8.95 -21.02 -17.63
C SER A 104 -8.54 -19.70 -16.97
N TYR A 105 -8.01 -18.76 -17.77
CA TYR A 105 -7.71 -17.41 -17.33
C TYR A 105 -8.94 -16.70 -16.72
N LYS A 106 -10.15 -17.00 -17.21
CA LYS A 106 -11.41 -16.48 -16.65
C LYS A 106 -11.59 -16.88 -15.19
N LYS A 107 -11.26 -18.14 -14.84
CA LYS A 107 -11.34 -18.62 -13.46
C LYS A 107 -10.34 -17.88 -12.57
N ASN A 108 -9.11 -17.66 -13.03
CA ASN A 108 -8.09 -16.90 -12.29
C ASN A 108 -8.52 -15.44 -12.10
N PHE A 109 -9.07 -14.80 -13.16
CA PHE A 109 -9.60 -13.44 -13.10
C PHE A 109 -10.70 -13.31 -12.03
N TRP A 110 -11.74 -14.13 -12.12
CA TRP A 110 -12.86 -14.06 -11.17
C TRP A 110 -12.45 -14.43 -9.74
N THR A 111 -11.52 -15.38 -9.58
CA THR A 111 -10.98 -15.71 -8.24
C THR A 111 -10.24 -14.52 -7.65
N ALA A 112 -9.37 -13.85 -8.42
CA ALA A 112 -8.64 -12.67 -7.95
C ALA A 112 -9.60 -11.50 -7.68
N PHE A 113 -10.60 -11.29 -8.54
CA PHE A 113 -11.61 -10.25 -8.37
C PHE A 113 -12.42 -10.42 -7.08
N VAL A 114 -12.97 -11.62 -6.85
CA VAL A 114 -13.73 -11.91 -5.62
C VAL A 114 -12.84 -11.82 -4.37
N TYR A 115 -11.60 -12.33 -4.46
CA TYR A 115 -10.64 -12.27 -3.37
C TYR A 115 -10.32 -10.83 -2.99
N THR A 116 -10.00 -9.98 -3.98
CA THR A 116 -9.72 -8.55 -3.77
C THR A 116 -10.96 -7.81 -3.25
N GLY A 117 -12.13 -8.09 -3.83
CA GLY A 117 -13.40 -7.52 -3.41
C GLY A 117 -13.74 -7.83 -1.95
N ALA A 118 -13.51 -9.07 -1.51
CA ALA A 118 -13.71 -9.47 -0.12
C ALA A 118 -12.78 -8.67 0.83
N PHE A 119 -11.48 -8.56 0.52
CA PHE A 119 -10.55 -7.75 1.32
C PHE A 119 -10.98 -6.28 1.36
N ALA A 120 -11.25 -5.67 0.20
CA ALA A 120 -11.66 -4.27 0.11
C ALA A 120 -12.96 -4.00 0.88
N ALA A 121 -13.95 -4.86 0.73
CA ALA A 121 -15.23 -4.75 1.44
C ALA A 121 -15.05 -4.83 2.96
N PHE A 122 -14.30 -5.82 3.47
CA PHE A 122 -14.07 -5.96 4.90
C PHE A 122 -13.25 -4.78 5.47
N ILE A 123 -12.19 -4.34 4.81
CA ILE A 123 -11.40 -3.20 5.25
C ILE A 123 -12.25 -1.93 5.27
N THR A 124 -13.08 -1.71 4.25
CA THR A 124 -13.96 -0.53 4.18
C THR A 124 -15.10 -0.58 5.21
N LEU A 125 -15.81 -1.72 5.30
CA LEU A 125 -17.03 -1.82 6.09
C LEU A 125 -16.74 -2.11 7.56
N ALA A 126 -15.85 -3.06 7.86
CA ALA A 126 -15.55 -3.49 9.22
C ALA A 126 -14.49 -2.61 9.90
N LEU A 127 -13.40 -2.28 9.20
CA LEU A 127 -12.31 -1.47 9.76
C LEU A 127 -12.47 0.02 9.50
N LYS A 128 -13.40 0.40 8.62
CA LYS A 128 -13.63 1.79 8.22
C LYS A 128 -12.37 2.47 7.66
N ASP A 129 -11.53 1.74 6.93
CA ASP A 129 -10.28 2.22 6.33
C ASP A 129 -10.36 2.14 4.81
N MET A 130 -10.89 3.20 4.20
CA MET A 130 -11.09 3.28 2.75
C MET A 130 -9.76 3.43 2.00
N GLY A 131 -8.81 4.16 2.55
CA GLY A 131 -7.50 4.39 1.92
C GLY A 131 -6.75 3.08 1.71
N THR A 132 -6.63 2.29 2.75
CA THR A 132 -6.01 0.97 2.67
C THR A 132 -6.77 0.04 1.72
N ALA A 133 -8.12 0.06 1.71
CA ALA A 133 -8.91 -0.75 0.77
C ALA A 133 -8.62 -0.38 -0.70
N ILE A 134 -8.55 0.91 -1.03
CA ILE A 134 -8.16 1.38 -2.38
C ILE A 134 -6.77 0.88 -2.74
N HIS A 135 -5.82 0.92 -1.81
CA HIS A 135 -4.47 0.43 -2.07
C HIS A 135 -4.46 -1.08 -2.39
N TYR A 136 -5.24 -1.91 -1.71
CA TYR A 136 -5.39 -3.33 -2.06
C TYR A 136 -5.93 -3.53 -3.48
N VAL A 137 -6.92 -2.73 -3.88
CA VAL A 137 -7.46 -2.75 -5.25
C VAL A 137 -6.40 -2.32 -6.28
N MET A 138 -5.61 -1.28 -5.99
CA MET A 138 -4.52 -0.83 -6.87
C MET A 138 -3.42 -1.89 -7.01
N ILE A 139 -3.02 -2.55 -5.91
CA ILE A 139 -2.06 -3.66 -5.95
C ILE A 139 -2.59 -4.78 -6.85
N ALA A 140 -3.83 -5.22 -6.65
CA ALA A 140 -4.44 -6.28 -7.45
C ALA A 140 -4.59 -5.87 -8.92
N GLY A 141 -4.97 -4.62 -9.19
CA GLY A 141 -5.05 -4.04 -10.53
C GLY A 141 -3.69 -4.06 -11.24
N PHE A 142 -2.63 -3.63 -10.55
CA PHE A 142 -1.27 -3.71 -11.07
C PHE A 142 -0.86 -5.16 -11.41
N MET A 143 -1.14 -6.09 -10.50
CA MET A 143 -0.85 -7.51 -10.71
C MET A 143 -1.68 -8.12 -11.86
N LEU A 144 -2.89 -7.61 -12.09
CA LEU A 144 -3.72 -8.00 -13.23
C LEU A 144 -3.05 -7.61 -14.57
N PHE A 145 -2.46 -6.42 -14.67
CA PHE A 145 -1.68 -6.00 -15.85
C PHE A 145 -0.41 -6.84 -16.05
N LEU A 146 0.21 -7.33 -14.98
CA LEU A 146 1.35 -8.25 -15.08
C LEU A 146 0.96 -9.67 -15.46
N SER A 147 -0.32 -10.04 -15.27
CA SER A 147 -0.81 -11.38 -15.57
C SER A 147 -0.93 -11.60 -17.08
N ASP A 148 -0.91 -12.87 -17.52
CA ASP A 148 -1.16 -13.21 -18.93
C ASP A 148 -2.66 -13.31 -19.25
N ILE A 149 -3.51 -12.59 -18.52
CA ILE A 149 -4.93 -12.46 -18.83
C ILE A 149 -5.05 -11.59 -20.09
N PRO A 150 -5.87 -12.00 -21.07
CA PRO A 150 -5.98 -11.24 -22.31
C PRO A 150 -6.45 -9.80 -22.09
N ASN A 151 -5.83 -8.86 -22.82
CA ASN A 151 -6.15 -7.43 -22.75
C ASN A 151 -7.65 -7.13 -22.98
N LYS A 152 -8.34 -7.95 -23.76
CA LYS A 152 -9.80 -7.88 -23.96
C LYS A 152 -10.63 -8.06 -22.67
N VAL A 153 -10.02 -8.56 -21.59
CA VAL A 153 -10.64 -8.66 -20.25
C VAL A 153 -10.13 -7.55 -19.34
N ILE A 154 -8.82 -7.27 -19.40
CA ILE A 154 -8.18 -6.28 -18.54
C ILE A 154 -8.71 -4.86 -18.83
N PHE A 155 -8.72 -4.43 -20.10
CA PHE A 155 -9.15 -3.07 -20.44
C PHE A 155 -10.63 -2.78 -20.10
N PRO A 156 -11.61 -3.66 -20.43
CA PRO A 156 -12.99 -3.44 -19.98
C PRO A 156 -13.12 -3.39 -18.46
N ALA A 157 -12.40 -4.25 -17.72
CA ALA A 157 -12.42 -4.22 -16.26
C ALA A 157 -11.83 -2.91 -15.71
N PHE A 158 -10.72 -2.44 -16.27
CA PHE A 158 -10.08 -1.18 -15.88
C PHE A 158 -10.96 0.03 -16.20
N PHE A 159 -11.47 0.14 -17.42
CA PHE A 159 -12.35 1.24 -17.81
C PHE A 159 -13.71 1.18 -17.08
N GLY A 160 -14.23 -0.02 -16.80
CA GLY A 160 -15.42 -0.20 -15.98
C GLY A 160 -15.22 0.29 -14.55
N LEU A 161 -14.06 0.01 -13.95
CA LEU A 161 -13.68 0.54 -12.64
C LEU A 161 -13.59 2.08 -12.68
N LEU A 162 -12.91 2.66 -13.68
CA LEU A 162 -12.83 4.11 -13.83
C LEU A 162 -14.21 4.74 -14.02
N ALA A 163 -15.05 4.18 -14.86
CA ALA A 163 -16.41 4.65 -15.10
C ALA A 163 -17.32 4.52 -13.86
N SER A 164 -17.00 3.61 -12.94
CA SER A 164 -17.74 3.47 -11.68
C SER A 164 -17.38 4.55 -10.64
N ILE A 165 -16.24 5.26 -10.77
CA ILE A 165 -15.79 6.26 -9.79
C ILE A 165 -16.82 7.38 -9.58
N PRO A 166 -17.39 8.03 -10.62
CA PRO A 166 -18.40 9.07 -10.42
C PRO A 166 -19.67 8.55 -9.73
N VAL A 167 -20.09 7.32 -10.09
CA VAL A 167 -21.27 6.68 -9.48
C VAL A 167 -21.01 6.34 -8.02
N LEU A 168 -19.85 5.75 -7.73
CA LEU A 168 -19.43 5.45 -6.36
C LEU A 168 -19.29 6.73 -5.52
N LEU A 169 -18.73 7.80 -6.10
CA LEU A 169 -18.63 9.08 -5.45
C LEU A 169 -20.01 9.68 -5.17
N TYR A 170 -20.93 9.63 -6.12
CA TYR A 170 -22.32 10.08 -5.94
C TYR A 170 -23.02 9.30 -4.81
N ILE A 171 -22.93 7.98 -4.82
CA ILE A 171 -23.48 7.12 -3.75
C ILE A 171 -22.81 7.48 -2.41
N PHE A 172 -21.50 7.63 -2.38
CA PHE A 172 -20.73 8.00 -1.20
C PHE A 172 -21.20 9.32 -0.59
N LEU A 173 -21.33 10.36 -1.42
CA LEU A 173 -21.76 11.69 -0.97
C LEU A 173 -23.19 11.72 -0.41
N ASN A 174 -24.07 10.82 -0.88
CA ASN A 174 -25.47 10.80 -0.49
C ASN A 174 -25.81 9.76 0.61
N THR A 175 -24.97 8.74 0.82
CA THR A 175 -25.29 7.67 1.76
C THR A 175 -24.43 7.65 3.02
N LEU A 176 -23.24 8.25 2.97
CA LEU A 176 -22.35 8.30 4.11
C LEU A 176 -22.51 9.61 4.89
N SER A 177 -22.32 9.51 6.19
CA SER A 177 -22.31 10.63 7.13
C SER A 177 -21.04 10.59 7.99
N GLY A 178 -20.69 11.74 8.58
CA GLY A 178 -19.57 11.87 9.50
C GLY A 178 -18.21 12.06 8.81
N TYR A 179 -17.14 11.85 9.56
CA TYR A 179 -15.76 12.21 9.25
C TYR A 179 -15.28 11.89 7.82
N LYS A 180 -15.70 10.76 7.26
CA LYS A 180 -15.28 10.38 5.89
C LYS A 180 -15.91 11.23 4.79
N LEU A 181 -17.18 11.56 4.97
CA LEU A 181 -17.88 12.46 4.05
C LEU A 181 -17.25 13.86 4.13
N ASP A 182 -16.90 14.29 5.33
CA ASP A 182 -16.30 15.60 5.55
C ASP A 182 -14.91 15.71 4.89
N ARG A 183 -14.12 14.64 4.90
CA ARG A 183 -12.84 14.55 4.15
C ARG A 183 -13.01 14.75 2.66
N VAL A 184 -13.95 14.03 2.04
CA VAL A 184 -14.17 14.14 0.59
C VAL A 184 -14.72 15.50 0.23
N LYS A 185 -15.67 16.03 1.02
CA LYS A 185 -16.20 17.38 0.82
C LYS A 185 -15.12 18.46 0.98
N ALA A 186 -14.27 18.34 2.02
CA ALA A 186 -13.17 19.26 2.25
C ALA A 186 -12.16 19.25 1.09
N PHE A 187 -11.84 18.04 0.58
CA PHE A 187 -10.97 17.88 -0.59
C PHE A 187 -11.58 18.55 -1.84
N LEU A 188 -12.85 18.25 -2.14
CA LEU A 188 -13.54 18.84 -3.30
C LEU A 188 -13.67 20.36 -3.18
N ASP A 189 -14.01 20.88 -2.00
CA ASP A 189 -14.15 22.31 -1.72
C ASP A 189 -12.78 23.02 -1.85
N GLY A 190 -11.72 22.39 -1.36
CA GLY A 190 -10.34 22.89 -1.53
C GLY A 190 -9.93 23.00 -3.00
N ILE A 191 -10.15 21.94 -3.80
CA ILE A 191 -9.74 21.93 -5.21
C ILE A 191 -10.64 22.82 -6.09
N LEU A 192 -11.97 22.74 -5.90
CA LEU A 192 -12.93 23.43 -6.79
C LEU A 192 -13.10 24.91 -6.45
N HIS A 193 -13.03 25.26 -5.17
CA HIS A 193 -13.35 26.61 -4.68
C HIS A 193 -12.19 27.31 -3.98
N GLY A 194 -11.03 26.63 -3.80
CA GLY A 194 -9.88 27.17 -3.04
C GLY A 194 -10.15 27.32 -1.54
N ASN A 195 -11.17 26.63 -1.01
CA ASN A 195 -11.56 26.73 0.40
C ASN A 195 -10.88 25.64 1.22
N TYR A 196 -9.81 26.00 1.93
CA TYR A 196 -8.99 25.09 2.75
C TYR A 196 -9.23 25.28 4.26
N THR A 197 -10.41 25.69 4.68
CA THR A 197 -10.72 25.97 6.10
C THR A 197 -10.93 24.73 6.95
N ARG A 198 -11.28 23.59 6.35
CA ARG A 198 -11.50 22.31 7.05
C ARG A 198 -10.18 21.60 7.31
N GLU A 199 -10.10 20.86 8.42
CA GLU A 199 -8.87 20.25 8.92
C GLU A 199 -8.11 19.42 7.85
N ASP A 200 -8.80 18.54 7.13
CA ASP A 200 -8.15 17.71 6.10
C ASP A 200 -7.74 18.54 4.85
N ALA A 201 -8.52 19.55 4.48
CA ALA A 201 -8.14 20.49 3.42
C ALA A 201 -6.98 21.38 3.86
N TYR A 202 -6.92 21.74 5.14
CA TYR A 202 -5.82 22.49 5.73
C TYR A 202 -4.49 21.71 5.64
N GLN A 203 -4.50 20.41 5.90
CA GLN A 203 -3.29 19.56 5.76
C GLN A 203 -2.73 19.60 4.34
N ILE A 204 -3.62 19.45 3.33
CA ILE A 204 -3.23 19.52 1.92
C ILE A 204 -2.70 20.92 1.59
N TYR A 205 -3.36 21.98 2.05
CA TYR A 205 -2.93 23.36 1.82
C TYR A 205 -1.54 23.63 2.38
N GLN A 206 -1.27 23.23 3.63
CA GLN A 206 0.04 23.38 4.24
C GLN A 206 1.11 22.53 3.53
N SER A 207 0.73 21.36 3.04
CA SER A 207 1.60 20.52 2.21
C SER A 207 1.98 21.25 0.90
N LEU A 208 1.01 21.87 0.22
CA LEU A 208 1.27 22.66 -1.00
C LEU A 208 2.15 23.88 -0.72
N ILE A 209 1.98 24.54 0.43
CA ILE A 209 2.88 25.61 0.89
C ILE A 209 4.30 25.08 1.07
N ALA A 210 4.47 23.89 1.69
CA ALA A 210 5.78 23.28 1.86
C ALA A 210 6.48 23.05 0.51
N PHE A 211 5.78 22.46 -0.47
CA PHE A 211 6.28 22.28 -1.84
C PHE A 211 6.63 23.62 -2.50
N GLY A 212 5.76 24.63 -2.39
CA GLY A 212 5.97 25.93 -3.00
C GLY A 212 7.14 26.71 -2.37
N THR A 213 7.27 26.67 -1.05
CA THR A 213 8.32 27.39 -0.31
C THR A 213 9.68 26.73 -0.37
N GLY A 214 9.74 25.41 -0.69
CA GLY A 214 10.99 24.69 -0.91
C GLY A 214 11.77 25.17 -2.15
N GLY A 215 11.07 25.69 -3.17
CA GLY A 215 11.71 26.16 -4.39
C GLY A 215 12.57 25.11 -5.08
N ILE A 216 13.64 25.52 -5.77
CA ILE A 216 14.50 24.60 -6.52
C ILE A 216 15.43 23.80 -5.62
N LEU A 217 16.11 24.44 -4.68
CA LEU A 217 17.18 23.84 -3.85
C LEU A 217 16.75 23.52 -2.42
N GLY A 218 15.55 23.91 -2.01
CA GLY A 218 15.08 23.77 -0.63
C GLY A 218 15.60 24.84 0.32
N LYS A 219 15.05 24.82 1.53
CA LYS A 219 15.46 25.72 2.64
C LYS A 219 16.67 25.19 3.41
N GLY A 220 17.15 23.99 3.08
CA GLY A 220 18.19 23.26 3.81
C GLY A 220 17.60 22.26 4.81
N LEU A 221 18.31 21.14 5.01
CA LEU A 221 17.92 20.10 5.94
C LEU A 221 17.75 20.66 7.36
N GLY A 222 16.65 20.36 7.99
CA GLY A 222 16.31 20.83 9.33
C GLY A 222 15.68 22.24 9.38
N ASN A 223 15.67 23.00 8.28
CA ASN A 223 15.15 24.37 8.22
C ASN A 223 13.70 24.47 7.71
N GLY A 224 13.03 23.34 7.51
CA GLY A 224 11.60 23.32 7.18
C GLY A 224 10.76 23.94 8.29
N VAL A 225 9.80 24.79 7.93
CA VAL A 225 8.91 25.48 8.87
C VAL A 225 7.64 24.69 9.11
N GLN A 226 7.14 24.00 8.07
CA GLN A 226 5.85 23.31 8.12
C GLN A 226 5.84 22.11 9.10
N LYS A 227 6.99 21.59 9.48
CA LYS A 227 7.11 20.53 10.49
C LYS A 227 6.79 20.98 11.92
N TYR A 228 6.81 22.27 12.22
CA TYR A 228 6.51 22.80 13.55
C TYR A 228 5.00 22.97 13.77
N ASN A 229 4.27 21.84 13.78
CA ASN A 229 2.81 21.74 14.02
C ASN A 229 1.89 22.42 12.99
N TYR A 230 2.41 22.86 11.83
CA TYR A 230 1.56 23.34 10.74
C TYR A 230 0.91 22.20 9.97
N ILE A 231 1.59 21.06 9.82
CA ILE A 231 1.05 19.85 9.17
C ILE A 231 0.85 18.80 10.26
N PRO A 232 -0.39 18.46 10.63
CA PRO A 232 -0.68 17.23 11.37
C PRO A 232 -0.15 16.02 10.57
N GLU A 233 0.30 14.96 11.27
CA GLU A 233 0.83 13.74 10.63
C GLU A 233 2.03 13.99 9.68
N VAL A 234 2.83 15.03 9.90
CA VAL A 234 4.01 15.39 9.08
C VAL A 234 5.08 14.28 9.08
N GLU A 235 5.15 13.46 10.13
CA GLU A 235 6.09 12.34 10.22
C GLU A 235 5.61 11.07 9.50
N THR A 236 4.31 10.98 9.20
CA THR A 236 3.68 9.80 8.62
C THR A 236 3.23 10.05 7.18
N ASP A 237 2.05 10.61 7.01
CA ASP A 237 1.36 10.69 5.72
C ASP A 237 1.89 11.82 4.83
N PHE A 238 2.39 12.89 5.44
CA PHE A 238 2.92 14.07 4.77
C PHE A 238 4.45 14.23 4.91
N ALA A 239 5.16 13.17 5.24
CA ALA A 239 6.63 13.22 5.36
C ALA A 239 7.29 13.80 4.10
N ILE A 240 6.77 13.49 2.92
CA ILE A 240 7.28 13.98 1.65
C ILE A 240 7.16 15.51 1.50
N ALA A 241 6.13 16.14 2.09
CA ALA A 241 5.97 17.59 2.05
C ALA A 241 7.06 18.30 2.85
N ASN A 242 7.42 17.77 4.04
CA ASN A 242 8.55 18.30 4.80
C ASN A 242 9.87 18.16 4.04
N PHE A 243 10.11 17.00 3.42
CA PHE A 243 11.28 16.83 2.56
C PHE A 243 11.28 17.81 1.38
N ALA A 244 10.13 18.04 0.73
CA ALA A 244 10.02 18.98 -0.37
C ALA A 244 10.39 20.41 0.07
N GLU A 245 10.01 20.85 1.27
CA GLU A 245 10.40 22.14 1.83
C GLU A 245 11.91 22.23 2.09
N GLU A 246 12.51 21.15 2.64
CA GLU A 246 13.91 21.15 3.07
C GLU A 246 14.90 20.94 1.90
N ILE A 247 14.61 20.03 0.95
CA ILE A 247 15.53 19.66 -0.13
C ILE A 247 15.11 20.19 -1.51
N GLY A 248 13.94 20.82 -1.61
CA GLY A 248 13.43 21.47 -2.80
C GLY A 248 13.13 20.51 -3.97
N PHE A 249 12.89 21.10 -5.14
CA PHE A 249 12.53 20.36 -6.36
C PHE A 249 13.62 19.34 -6.77
N VAL A 250 14.89 19.74 -6.74
CA VAL A 250 16.02 18.85 -7.12
C VAL A 250 16.05 17.60 -6.22
N GLY A 251 15.92 17.79 -4.90
CA GLY A 251 15.86 16.68 -3.96
C GLY A 251 14.66 15.77 -4.19
N MET A 252 13.50 16.35 -4.52
CA MET A 252 12.30 15.58 -4.86
C MET A 252 12.48 14.73 -6.12
N VAL A 253 13.14 15.29 -7.17
CA VAL A 253 13.48 14.52 -8.38
C VAL A 253 14.38 13.34 -8.05
N ILE A 254 15.37 13.53 -7.17
CA ILE A 254 16.28 12.44 -6.73
C ILE A 254 15.50 11.35 -5.98
N ILE A 255 14.60 11.72 -5.08
CA ILE A 255 13.75 10.76 -4.35
C ILE A 255 12.88 9.97 -5.35
N LEU A 256 12.18 10.64 -6.26
CA LEU A 256 11.35 9.99 -7.28
C LEU A 256 12.18 9.06 -8.17
N PHE A 257 13.32 9.53 -8.64
CA PHE A 257 14.24 8.71 -9.45
C PHE A 257 14.70 7.46 -8.68
N SER A 258 14.97 7.57 -7.39
CA SER A 258 15.34 6.43 -6.55
C SER A 258 14.21 5.40 -6.44
N PHE A 259 12.96 5.83 -6.26
CA PHE A 259 11.79 4.93 -6.26
C PHE A 259 11.57 4.26 -7.62
N PHE A 260 11.67 5.00 -8.72
CA PHE A 260 11.56 4.42 -10.06
C PHE A 260 12.70 3.44 -10.34
N SER A 261 13.93 3.78 -9.97
CA SER A 261 15.08 2.88 -10.12
C SER A 261 14.87 1.58 -9.33
N LEU A 262 14.43 1.68 -8.08
CA LEU A 262 14.09 0.50 -7.26
C LEU A 262 12.99 -0.34 -7.91
N PHE A 263 11.93 0.30 -8.40
CA PHE A 263 10.85 -0.38 -9.09
C PHE A 263 11.36 -1.15 -10.34
N PHE A 264 12.17 -0.52 -11.18
CA PHE A 264 12.72 -1.18 -12.37
C PHE A 264 13.68 -2.33 -12.02
N LEU A 265 14.47 -2.20 -10.95
CA LEU A 265 15.30 -3.30 -10.44
C LEU A 265 14.44 -4.49 -9.99
N ILE A 266 13.36 -4.23 -9.25
CA ILE A 266 12.40 -5.28 -8.83
C ILE A 266 11.77 -5.94 -10.07
N MET A 267 11.34 -5.15 -11.05
CA MET A 267 10.77 -5.67 -12.29
C MET A 267 11.80 -6.48 -13.11
N GLY A 268 13.08 -6.11 -13.07
CA GLY A 268 14.17 -6.91 -13.61
C GLY A 268 14.26 -8.30 -13.00
N VAL A 269 14.17 -8.39 -11.65
CA VAL A 269 14.14 -9.69 -10.95
C VAL A 269 12.87 -10.47 -11.31
N ALA A 270 11.70 -9.81 -11.40
CA ALA A 270 10.45 -10.44 -11.79
C ALA A 270 10.54 -11.06 -13.21
N ASN A 271 11.07 -10.31 -14.16
CA ASN A 271 11.18 -10.77 -15.55
C ASN A 271 12.19 -11.94 -15.73
N ASN A 272 13.23 -11.99 -14.89
CA ASN A 272 14.21 -13.08 -14.89
C ASN A 272 13.78 -14.28 -14.03
N SER A 273 12.55 -14.27 -13.51
CA SER A 273 12.02 -15.32 -12.66
C SER A 273 11.75 -16.63 -13.39
N LYS A 274 12.17 -17.77 -12.82
CA LYS A 274 12.01 -19.12 -13.42
C LYS A 274 10.58 -19.66 -13.38
N THR A 275 9.77 -19.20 -12.42
CA THR A 275 8.39 -19.64 -12.26
C THR A 275 7.43 -18.45 -12.39
N TYR A 276 6.24 -18.69 -12.89
CA TYR A 276 5.20 -17.67 -12.94
C TYR A 276 4.82 -17.15 -11.56
N PHE A 277 4.82 -18.04 -10.56
CA PHE A 277 4.57 -17.63 -9.18
C PHE A 277 5.60 -16.57 -8.71
N SER A 278 6.90 -16.85 -8.90
CA SER A 278 7.96 -15.91 -8.51
C SER A 278 7.88 -14.60 -9.32
N LYS A 279 7.59 -14.68 -10.61
CA LYS A 279 7.37 -13.51 -11.47
C LYS A 279 6.26 -12.61 -10.92
N TYR A 280 5.09 -13.19 -10.64
CA TYR A 280 3.95 -12.42 -10.13
C TYR A 280 4.13 -11.97 -8.69
N LEU A 281 4.82 -12.74 -7.85
CA LEU A 281 5.15 -12.35 -6.48
C LEU A 281 6.06 -11.11 -6.47
N VAL A 282 7.18 -11.17 -7.16
CA VAL A 282 8.15 -10.07 -7.20
C VAL A 282 7.57 -8.85 -7.90
N GLY A 283 6.93 -9.04 -9.05
CA GLY A 283 6.24 -7.96 -9.75
C GLY A 283 5.10 -7.34 -8.92
N GLY A 284 4.36 -8.17 -8.18
CA GLY A 284 3.32 -7.71 -7.25
C GLY A 284 3.88 -6.89 -6.09
N ILE A 285 5.07 -7.24 -5.57
CA ILE A 285 5.78 -6.44 -4.56
C ILE A 285 6.21 -5.09 -5.17
N GLY A 286 6.72 -5.09 -6.41
CA GLY A 286 7.00 -3.85 -7.14
C GLY A 286 5.76 -2.97 -7.29
N GLY A 287 4.63 -3.58 -7.66
CA GLY A 287 3.33 -2.92 -7.75
C GLY A 287 2.86 -2.35 -6.40
N TYR A 288 3.00 -3.12 -5.32
CA TYR A 288 2.70 -2.66 -3.96
C TYR A 288 3.49 -1.40 -3.61
N LEU A 289 4.81 -1.39 -3.83
CA LEU A 289 5.65 -0.25 -3.50
C LEU A 289 5.33 0.98 -4.35
N ILE A 290 5.24 0.82 -5.69
CA ILE A 290 5.04 1.98 -6.57
C ILE A 290 3.64 2.59 -6.41
N THR A 291 2.59 1.78 -6.19
CA THR A 291 1.24 2.29 -5.94
C THR A 291 1.16 3.02 -4.61
N GLN A 292 1.90 2.59 -3.59
CA GLN A 292 2.00 3.29 -2.31
C GLN A 292 2.67 4.66 -2.46
N VAL A 293 3.76 4.74 -3.24
CA VAL A 293 4.43 6.01 -3.59
C VAL A 293 3.48 6.95 -4.33
N ILE A 294 2.78 6.45 -5.37
CA ILE A 294 1.83 7.24 -6.15
C ILE A 294 0.71 7.81 -5.28
N ILE A 295 0.12 6.99 -4.40
CA ILE A 295 -0.94 7.45 -3.51
C ILE A 295 -0.42 8.52 -2.55
N ASN A 296 0.70 8.27 -1.84
CA ASN A 296 1.23 9.21 -0.86
C ASN A 296 1.58 10.57 -1.49
N ILE A 297 2.32 10.55 -2.61
CA ILE A 297 2.68 11.79 -3.31
C ILE A 297 1.43 12.47 -3.88
N GLY A 298 0.49 11.69 -4.45
CA GLY A 298 -0.77 12.22 -4.96
C GLY A 298 -1.61 12.93 -3.89
N VAL A 299 -1.60 12.41 -2.65
CA VAL A 299 -2.21 13.08 -1.48
C VAL A 299 -1.45 14.36 -1.14
N ALA A 300 -0.12 14.29 -1.04
CA ALA A 300 0.70 15.42 -0.62
C ALA A 300 0.63 16.62 -1.59
N ILE A 301 0.46 16.37 -2.89
CA ILE A 301 0.28 17.42 -3.91
C ILE A 301 -1.19 17.73 -4.20
N GLY A 302 -2.13 17.20 -3.41
CA GLY A 302 -3.55 17.54 -3.51
C GLY A 302 -4.29 16.94 -4.71
N LEU A 303 -3.76 15.90 -5.37
CA LEU A 303 -4.45 15.19 -6.47
C LEU A 303 -5.45 14.15 -5.98
N ILE A 304 -5.26 13.65 -4.77
CA ILE A 304 -6.07 12.60 -4.16
C ILE A 304 -6.45 13.03 -2.73
N PRO A 305 -7.63 12.62 -2.22
CA PRO A 305 -8.00 12.88 -0.82
C PRO A 305 -7.01 12.22 0.16
N VAL A 306 -6.96 12.72 1.39
CA VAL A 306 -6.10 12.17 2.45
C VAL A 306 -6.52 10.76 2.81
N PHE A 307 -5.64 9.78 2.61
CA PHE A 307 -5.91 8.36 2.82
C PHE A 307 -5.14 7.72 3.98
N GLY A 308 -4.15 8.41 4.55
CA GLY A 308 -3.39 7.84 5.65
C GLY A 308 -2.45 6.71 5.22
N ILE A 309 -1.83 6.81 4.05
CA ILE A 309 -0.91 5.80 3.51
C ILE A 309 0.52 6.36 3.56
N PRO A 310 1.42 5.77 4.36
CA PRO A 310 2.77 6.29 4.53
C PRO A 310 3.64 6.07 3.29
N LEU A 311 4.60 6.96 3.05
CA LEU A 311 5.59 6.80 1.99
C LEU A 311 6.61 5.70 2.36
N PRO A 312 6.86 4.71 1.49
CA PRO A 312 7.83 3.64 1.74
C PRO A 312 9.20 4.19 2.14
N PHE A 313 9.82 3.60 3.15
CA PHE A 313 11.17 3.93 3.67
C PHE A 313 11.36 5.33 4.27
N ILE A 314 10.52 6.31 3.97
CA ILE A 314 10.66 7.70 4.38
C ILE A 314 9.77 8.02 5.58
N SER A 315 8.50 7.61 5.52
CA SER A 315 7.55 7.86 6.61
C SER A 315 7.84 7.04 7.86
N SER A 316 7.51 7.57 9.02
CA SER A 316 7.67 6.88 10.33
C SER A 316 6.59 5.81 10.59
N GLY A 317 6.06 5.17 9.55
CA GLY A 317 5.04 4.11 9.60
C GLY A 317 5.61 2.74 10.00
N GLY A 318 5.62 2.41 11.29
CA GLY A 318 6.24 1.17 11.78
C GLY A 318 5.70 -0.11 11.14
N SER A 319 4.38 -0.24 10.97
CA SER A 319 3.76 -1.42 10.33
C SER A 319 4.10 -1.50 8.85
N SER A 320 4.14 -0.37 8.17
CA SER A 320 4.53 -0.28 6.75
C SER A 320 5.99 -0.69 6.57
N LEU A 321 6.89 -0.21 7.44
CA LEU A 321 8.32 -0.57 7.39
C LEU A 321 8.53 -2.09 7.59
N LEU A 322 7.81 -2.71 8.53
CA LEU A 322 7.83 -4.16 8.73
C LEU A 322 7.35 -4.91 7.48
N ALA A 323 6.21 -4.50 6.91
CA ALA A 323 5.66 -5.11 5.70
C ALA A 323 6.62 -4.99 4.50
N ILE A 324 7.20 -3.79 4.30
CA ILE A 324 8.17 -3.53 3.24
C ILE A 324 9.45 -4.36 3.44
N SER A 325 9.91 -4.52 4.67
CA SER A 325 11.09 -5.34 4.98
C SER A 325 10.88 -6.81 4.62
N ILE A 326 9.69 -7.36 4.92
CA ILE A 326 9.30 -8.70 4.49
C ILE A 326 9.26 -8.78 2.96
N ALA A 327 8.61 -7.81 2.31
CA ALA A 327 8.46 -7.75 0.87
C ALA A 327 9.82 -7.73 0.15
N MET A 328 10.72 -6.84 0.57
CA MET A 328 12.06 -6.72 -0.02
C MET A 328 12.93 -7.96 0.26
N GLY A 329 12.81 -8.56 1.43
CA GLY A 329 13.46 -9.81 1.75
C GLY A 329 13.03 -10.95 0.79
N LEU A 330 11.73 -11.01 0.44
CA LEU A 330 11.21 -11.97 -0.55
C LEU A 330 11.77 -11.69 -1.96
N VAL A 331 11.88 -10.43 -2.38
CA VAL A 331 12.49 -10.07 -3.67
C VAL A 331 13.94 -10.57 -3.75
N ILE A 332 14.73 -10.31 -2.70
CA ILE A 332 16.13 -10.76 -2.64
C ILE A 332 16.21 -12.29 -2.57
N HIS A 333 15.32 -12.95 -1.81
CA HIS A 333 15.28 -14.41 -1.77
C HIS A 333 15.04 -14.99 -3.18
N VAL A 334 14.06 -14.49 -3.91
CA VAL A 334 13.78 -14.94 -5.28
C VAL A 334 14.98 -14.68 -6.19
N ASN A 335 15.60 -13.49 -6.13
CA ASN A 335 16.80 -13.19 -6.90
C ASN A 335 17.92 -14.18 -6.63
N ASN A 336 18.24 -14.44 -5.36
CA ASN A 336 19.32 -15.37 -4.94
C ASN A 336 19.07 -16.82 -5.34
N THR A 337 17.81 -17.26 -5.37
CA THR A 337 17.46 -18.64 -5.79
C THR A 337 17.51 -18.85 -7.29
N GLN A 338 17.54 -17.77 -8.08
CA GLN A 338 17.55 -17.81 -9.54
C GLN A 338 18.91 -17.55 -10.15
N THR A 339 19.77 -16.76 -9.48
CA THR A 339 21.13 -16.43 -9.96
C THR A 339 22.15 -17.53 -9.67
N LEU A 340 21.80 -18.57 -8.90
CA LEU A 340 22.71 -19.66 -8.51
C LEU A 340 22.63 -20.86 -9.49
N LYS A 341 22.66 -20.61 -10.79
CA LYS A 341 23.00 -21.62 -11.81
C LYS A 341 24.01 -21.10 -12.80
#